data_2a66e8c5cc9cb1757167436846846afc
#
_entry.id   2a66e8c5cc9cb1757167436846846afc
#
_cell.length_a   1.000
_cell.length_b   1.000
_cell.length_c   1.000
_cell.angle_alpha   90.00
_cell.angle_beta   90.00
_cell.angle_gamma   90.00
#
_symmetry.space_group_name_H-M   'P 1'
#
loop_
_entity.id
_entity.type
_entity.pdbx_description
1 polymer ?
#
loop_
_entity_poly.entity_id
_entity_poly.type
_entity_poly.pdbx_seq_one_letter_code
_entity_poly.pdbx_strand_id
1 'polypeptide(L)'
;MQIKKAEFVKSASSMSGLPEDGRPEFAFIGRSNVGKSSLMNMLLGRKNLVKTSKKPGKTVLLNYFIVNDSFYFVDLPGYGFASRSKSEQDLWRVVIEKYLRTRKSLADIFLLIDSRHGILPNDEQMIEFLDHYQIRYTPVFTKTDKLTKTELSVAKQKNQGSFFVSAVSGEGKDQLLDYVEQTLNAGDKKE
;
A
#
# COMPACT_ATOMS: atom_id res chain seq x y z
N MET A 1 16.36 4.26 5.54
CA MET A 1 17.01 3.13 4.82
C MET A 1 17.23 3.41 3.34
N GLN A 2 18.19 2.72 2.68
CA GLN A 2 18.43 2.80 1.22
C GLN A 2 18.00 1.51 0.53
N ILE A 3 17.17 1.62 -0.53
CA ILE A 3 16.82 0.48 -1.37
C ILE A 3 17.88 0.34 -2.47
N LYS A 4 18.67 -0.74 -2.40
CA LYS A 4 19.73 -1.08 -3.36
C LYS A 4 19.23 -2.03 -4.44
N LYS A 5 18.36 -2.98 -4.04
CA LYS A 5 17.81 -4.01 -4.91
C LYS A 5 16.29 -4.08 -4.77
N ALA A 6 15.58 -4.16 -5.88
CA ALA A 6 14.14 -4.39 -5.90
C ALA A 6 13.78 -5.16 -7.18
N GLU A 7 13.08 -6.27 -7.02
CA GLU A 7 12.72 -7.17 -8.11
C GLU A 7 11.28 -7.67 -7.95
N PHE A 8 10.57 -7.80 -9.07
CA PHE A 8 9.29 -8.50 -9.09
C PHE A 8 9.51 -10.00 -8.89
N VAL A 9 8.78 -10.59 -7.97
CA VAL A 9 8.90 -12.01 -7.66
C VAL A 9 7.79 -12.81 -8.33
N LYS A 10 6.55 -12.49 -8.01
CA LYS A 10 5.37 -13.20 -8.53
C LYS A 10 4.08 -12.42 -8.34
N SER A 11 3.05 -12.85 -9.07
CA SER A 11 1.65 -12.50 -8.79
C SER A 11 0.93 -13.72 -8.24
N ALA A 12 0.15 -13.54 -7.18
CA ALA A 12 -0.65 -14.58 -6.57
C ALA A 12 -2.13 -14.21 -6.61
N SER A 13 -2.99 -15.16 -6.95
CA SER A 13 -4.45 -15.00 -6.97
C SER A 13 -5.15 -15.73 -5.82
N SER A 14 -4.39 -16.42 -4.97
CA SER A 14 -4.89 -17.17 -3.82
C SER A 14 -3.85 -17.20 -2.69
N MET A 15 -4.28 -17.53 -1.49
CA MET A 15 -3.40 -17.64 -0.32
C MET A 15 -2.31 -18.71 -0.48
N SER A 16 -2.60 -19.82 -1.16
CA SER A 16 -1.62 -20.89 -1.42
C SER A 16 -0.51 -20.50 -2.40
N GLY A 17 -0.70 -19.40 -3.13
CA GLY A 17 0.30 -18.89 -4.07
C GLY A 17 1.27 -17.86 -3.47
N LEU A 18 1.11 -17.50 -2.18
CA LEU A 18 1.94 -16.50 -1.52
C LEU A 18 3.34 -17.05 -1.20
N PRO A 19 4.38 -16.21 -1.06
CA PRO A 19 5.67 -16.63 -0.51
C PRO A 19 5.51 -17.19 0.91
N GLU A 20 6.26 -18.27 1.24
CA GLU A 20 6.17 -18.96 2.54
C GLU A 20 7.47 -18.82 3.36
N ASP A 21 8.34 -17.89 2.97
CA ASP A 21 9.67 -17.70 3.57
C ASP A 21 9.67 -16.85 4.85
N GLY A 22 8.50 -16.40 5.29
CA GLY A 22 8.33 -15.65 6.55
C GLY A 22 8.82 -14.20 6.53
N ARG A 23 9.36 -13.71 5.40
CA ARG A 23 9.85 -12.32 5.33
C ARG A 23 8.73 -11.31 5.59
N PRO A 24 9.04 -10.20 6.31
CA PRO A 24 8.07 -9.14 6.55
C PRO A 24 7.47 -8.57 5.27
N GLU A 25 6.19 -8.25 5.31
CA GLU A 25 5.44 -7.72 4.17
C GLU A 25 4.87 -6.34 4.50
N PHE A 26 5.07 -5.36 3.61
CA PHE A 26 4.40 -4.08 3.65
C PHE A 26 3.43 -4.01 2.48
N ALA A 27 2.14 -4.03 2.77
CA ALA A 27 1.11 -4.04 1.76
C ALA A 27 0.67 -2.61 1.38
N PHE A 28 0.46 -2.37 0.10
CA PHE A 28 -0.03 -1.10 -0.42
C PHE A 28 -1.45 -1.29 -0.93
N ILE A 29 -2.38 -0.53 -0.37
CA ILE A 29 -3.79 -0.57 -0.75
C ILE A 29 -4.35 0.85 -0.87
N GLY A 30 -5.35 1.05 -1.69
CA GLY A 30 -6.01 2.34 -1.89
C GLY A 30 -6.97 2.29 -3.05
N ARG A 31 -7.69 3.39 -3.27
CA ARG A 31 -8.61 3.50 -4.40
C ARG A 31 -7.87 3.48 -5.75
N SER A 32 -8.60 3.15 -6.80
CA SER A 32 -8.09 3.28 -8.17
C SER A 32 -7.57 4.68 -8.44
N ASN A 33 -6.43 4.75 -9.13
CA ASN A 33 -5.79 6.02 -9.50
C ASN A 33 -5.34 6.90 -8.32
N VAL A 34 -5.27 6.36 -7.11
CA VAL A 34 -4.75 7.05 -5.92
C VAL A 34 -3.25 7.39 -6.05
N GLY A 35 -2.52 6.74 -6.95
CA GLY A 35 -1.09 6.92 -7.14
C GLY A 35 -0.23 5.78 -6.60
N LYS A 36 -0.84 4.62 -6.28
CA LYS A 36 -0.17 3.47 -5.66
C LYS A 36 1.07 3.00 -6.43
N SER A 37 0.95 2.68 -7.72
CA SER A 37 2.10 2.22 -8.52
C SER A 37 3.18 3.30 -8.67
N SER A 38 2.80 4.57 -8.74
CA SER A 38 3.76 5.69 -8.80
C SER A 38 4.54 5.83 -7.49
N LEU A 39 3.85 5.72 -6.34
CA LEU A 39 4.47 5.73 -5.03
C LEU A 39 5.43 4.55 -4.85
N MET A 40 4.98 3.34 -5.15
CA MET A 40 5.83 2.15 -5.06
C MET A 40 7.08 2.27 -5.95
N ASN A 41 6.93 2.70 -7.20
CA ASN A 41 8.08 2.92 -8.09
C ASN A 41 9.06 3.97 -7.54
N MET A 42 8.54 5.06 -6.94
CA MET A 42 9.37 6.08 -6.28
C MET A 42 10.13 5.49 -5.09
N LEU A 43 9.47 4.74 -4.20
CA LEU A 43 10.10 4.10 -3.05
C LEU A 43 11.19 3.11 -3.49
N LEU A 44 10.86 2.25 -4.46
CA LEU A 44 11.77 1.24 -5.01
C LEU A 44 12.93 1.82 -5.82
N GLY A 45 12.90 3.13 -6.15
CA GLY A 45 13.90 3.75 -7.01
C GLY A 45 13.94 3.14 -8.42
N ARG A 46 12.82 2.64 -8.91
CA ARG A 46 12.70 1.97 -10.21
C ARG A 46 11.61 2.62 -11.05
N LYS A 47 11.92 2.84 -12.33
CA LYS A 47 10.91 3.29 -13.29
C LYS A 47 10.18 2.07 -13.86
N ASN A 48 8.84 2.04 -13.75
CA ASN A 48 7.97 1.02 -14.35
C ASN A 48 8.15 -0.44 -13.85
N LEU A 49 8.74 -0.66 -12.67
CA LEU A 49 8.79 -1.99 -12.06
C LEU A 49 7.37 -2.40 -11.62
N VAL A 50 6.67 -1.51 -10.94
CA VAL A 50 5.24 -1.68 -10.63
C VAL A 50 4.44 -1.09 -11.79
N LYS A 51 3.76 -1.96 -12.54
CA LYS A 51 2.98 -1.54 -13.72
C LYS A 51 1.70 -0.84 -13.30
N THR A 52 1.41 0.30 -13.93
CA THR A 52 0.09 0.92 -13.81
C THR A 52 -0.89 0.15 -14.70
N SER A 53 -1.79 -0.64 -14.11
CA SER A 53 -2.84 -1.30 -14.88
C SER A 53 -3.86 -0.26 -15.37
N LYS A 54 -3.91 -0.02 -16.67
CA LYS A 54 -4.93 0.84 -17.30
C LYS A 54 -6.25 0.11 -17.58
N LYS A 55 -6.26 -1.21 -17.46
CA LYS A 55 -7.48 -2.03 -17.66
C LYS A 55 -7.76 -2.82 -16.38
N PRO A 56 -8.98 -2.76 -15.84
CA PRO A 56 -9.40 -3.67 -14.78
C PRO A 56 -9.34 -5.10 -15.36
N GLY A 57 -8.45 -5.91 -14.82
CA GLY A 57 -8.36 -7.33 -15.18
C GLY A 57 -9.36 -8.15 -14.37
N LYS A 58 -9.81 -9.26 -14.94
CA LYS A 58 -10.76 -10.19 -14.30
C LYS A 58 -10.18 -10.92 -13.07
N THR A 59 -8.87 -10.81 -12.84
CA THR A 59 -8.18 -11.58 -11.78
C THR A 59 -7.68 -10.65 -10.69
N VAL A 60 -8.00 -10.98 -9.45
CA VAL A 60 -7.47 -10.33 -8.25
C VAL A 60 -6.05 -10.85 -8.02
N LEU A 61 -5.04 -10.01 -8.18
CA LEU A 61 -3.64 -10.39 -8.05
C LEU A 61 -2.94 -9.57 -6.95
N LEU A 62 -2.25 -10.26 -6.08
CA LEU A 62 -1.30 -9.69 -5.13
C LEU A 62 0.09 -9.77 -5.79
N ASN A 63 0.71 -8.63 -6.06
CA ASN A 63 2.01 -8.59 -6.71
C ASN A 63 3.12 -8.37 -5.68
N TYR A 64 4.05 -9.31 -5.62
CA TYR A 64 5.15 -9.34 -4.67
C TYR A 64 6.44 -8.80 -5.28
N PHE A 65 7.06 -7.86 -4.58
CA PHE A 65 8.35 -7.28 -4.94
C PHE A 65 9.31 -7.48 -3.77
N ILE A 66 10.38 -8.26 -3.98
CA ILE A 66 11.44 -8.42 -2.97
C ILE A 66 12.29 -7.16 -2.92
N VAL A 67 12.60 -6.70 -1.73
CA VAL A 67 13.38 -5.48 -1.49
C VAL A 67 14.59 -5.83 -0.63
N ASN A 68 15.79 -5.47 -1.10
CA ASN A 68 17.07 -5.73 -0.45
C ASN A 68 17.24 -7.20 0.02
N ASP A 69 16.60 -8.14 -0.64
CA ASP A 69 16.54 -9.57 -0.30
C ASP A 69 16.03 -9.87 1.13
N SER A 70 15.38 -8.91 1.80
CA SER A 70 15.03 -8.99 3.22
C SER A 70 13.54 -8.88 3.53
N PHE A 71 12.75 -8.16 2.74
CA PHE A 71 11.32 -7.98 2.95
C PHE A 71 10.56 -7.80 1.64
N TYR A 72 9.23 -7.80 1.70
CA TYR A 72 8.39 -7.60 0.53
C TYR A 72 7.61 -6.28 0.57
N PHE A 73 7.57 -5.60 -0.56
CA PHE A 73 6.46 -4.72 -0.88
C PHE A 73 5.40 -5.49 -1.65
N VAL A 74 4.15 -5.38 -1.22
CA VAL A 74 3.01 -6.12 -1.81
C VAL A 74 2.01 -5.12 -2.38
N ASP A 75 1.85 -5.15 -3.70
CA ASP A 75 0.88 -4.34 -4.41
C ASP A 75 -0.48 -5.05 -4.40
N LEU A 76 -1.40 -4.57 -3.59
CA LEU A 76 -2.75 -5.09 -3.53
C LEU A 76 -3.65 -4.41 -4.57
N PRO A 77 -4.62 -5.12 -5.14
CA PRO A 77 -5.59 -4.52 -6.05
C PRO A 77 -6.43 -3.48 -5.31
N GLY A 78 -6.59 -2.31 -5.93
CA GLY A 78 -7.36 -1.20 -5.34
C GLY A 78 -8.82 -1.55 -5.07
N TYR A 79 -9.46 -0.81 -4.18
CA TYR A 79 -10.90 -0.88 -3.91
C TYR A 79 -11.67 0.27 -4.59
N GLY A 80 -13.00 0.28 -4.48
CA GLY A 80 -13.85 1.37 -4.95
C GLY A 80 -14.07 1.42 -6.46
N PHE A 81 -13.91 0.30 -7.18
CA PHE A 81 -14.24 0.22 -8.59
C PHE A 81 -15.75 0.05 -8.80
N ALA A 82 -16.45 1.13 -9.11
CA ALA A 82 -17.86 1.07 -9.53
C ALA A 82 -18.07 0.25 -10.83
N SER A 83 -17.00 0.03 -11.61
CA SER A 83 -17.05 -0.68 -12.89
C SER A 83 -16.78 -2.19 -12.80
N ARG A 84 -16.52 -2.73 -11.61
CA ARG A 84 -16.37 -4.18 -11.42
C ARG A 84 -17.70 -4.87 -11.33
N SER A 85 -17.81 -6.05 -11.93
CA SER A 85 -18.96 -6.93 -11.73
C SER A 85 -19.07 -7.32 -10.24
N LYS A 86 -20.27 -7.68 -9.80
CA LYS A 86 -20.51 -8.12 -8.42
C LYS A 86 -19.61 -9.32 -8.06
N SER A 87 -19.45 -10.27 -8.98
CA SER A 87 -18.57 -11.44 -8.80
C SER A 87 -17.09 -11.06 -8.63
N GLU A 88 -16.60 -10.02 -9.32
CA GLU A 88 -15.23 -9.53 -9.16
C GLU A 88 -15.03 -8.80 -7.82
N GLN A 89 -16.07 -8.09 -7.35
CA GLN A 89 -16.05 -7.47 -6.02
C GLN A 89 -16.05 -8.53 -4.91
N ASP A 90 -16.86 -9.58 -5.05
CA ASP A 90 -16.92 -10.69 -4.08
C ASP A 90 -15.57 -11.44 -4.03
N LEU A 91 -14.96 -11.73 -5.20
CA LEU A 91 -13.65 -12.37 -5.26
C LEU A 91 -12.56 -11.48 -4.63
N TRP A 92 -12.60 -10.17 -4.92
CA TRP A 92 -11.69 -9.21 -4.30
C TRP A 92 -11.81 -9.26 -2.78
N ARG A 93 -13.05 -9.20 -2.27
CA ARG A 93 -13.32 -9.25 -0.84
C ARG A 93 -12.77 -10.53 -0.22
N VAL A 94 -13.10 -11.69 -0.77
CA VAL A 94 -12.64 -12.98 -0.24
C VAL A 94 -11.12 -13.08 -0.18
N VAL A 95 -10.41 -12.72 -1.24
CA VAL A 95 -8.95 -12.85 -1.30
C VAL A 95 -8.25 -11.80 -0.44
N ILE A 96 -8.66 -10.53 -0.54
CA ILE A 96 -7.98 -9.44 0.16
C ILE A 96 -8.30 -9.43 1.65
N GLU A 97 -9.57 -9.60 2.03
CA GLU A 97 -9.92 -9.70 3.46
C GLU A 97 -9.21 -10.88 4.12
N LYS A 98 -9.16 -12.04 3.45
CA LYS A 98 -8.44 -13.20 3.97
C LYS A 98 -6.95 -12.88 4.16
N TYR A 99 -6.30 -12.29 3.14
CA TYR A 99 -4.89 -11.88 3.23
C TYR A 99 -4.68 -10.94 4.42
N LEU A 100 -5.43 -9.84 4.50
CA LEU A 100 -5.28 -8.83 5.54
C LEU A 100 -5.49 -9.38 6.95
N ARG A 101 -6.43 -10.33 7.13
CA ARG A 101 -6.79 -10.92 8.43
C ARG A 101 -5.88 -12.05 8.89
N THR A 102 -5.27 -12.78 7.95
CA THR A 102 -4.62 -14.06 8.31
C THR A 102 -3.13 -14.11 7.96
N ARG A 103 -2.60 -13.10 7.25
CA ARG A 103 -1.20 -13.10 6.83
C ARG A 103 -0.28 -12.72 8.00
N LYS A 104 0.44 -13.70 8.55
CA LYS A 104 1.32 -13.53 9.72
C LYS A 104 2.54 -12.66 9.44
N SER A 105 3.09 -12.72 8.23
CA SER A 105 4.23 -11.91 7.81
C SER A 105 3.86 -10.45 7.45
N LEU A 106 2.58 -10.07 7.49
CA LEU A 106 2.14 -8.70 7.24
C LEU A 106 2.57 -7.79 8.41
N ALA A 107 3.58 -6.96 8.14
CA ALA A 107 4.15 -6.05 9.13
C ALA A 107 3.34 -4.75 9.24
N ASP A 108 2.89 -4.20 8.11
CA ASP A 108 2.03 -3.02 8.06
C ASP A 108 1.31 -2.89 6.71
N ILE A 109 0.27 -2.07 6.70
CA ILE A 109 -0.51 -1.72 5.51
C ILE A 109 -0.40 -0.22 5.27
N PHE A 110 0.13 0.19 4.13
CA PHE A 110 0.05 1.57 3.67
C PHE A 110 -1.30 1.81 3.00
N LEU A 111 -2.20 2.48 3.71
CA LEU A 111 -3.51 2.88 3.20
C LEU A 111 -3.38 4.21 2.46
N LEU A 112 -3.43 4.16 1.13
CA LEU A 112 -3.21 5.31 0.29
C LEU A 112 -4.49 6.13 0.08
N ILE A 113 -4.39 7.44 0.33
CA ILE A 113 -5.46 8.42 0.21
C ILE A 113 -5.00 9.52 -0.73
N ASP A 114 -5.82 9.92 -1.69
CA ASP A 114 -5.51 11.06 -2.56
C ASP A 114 -5.72 12.37 -1.79
N SER A 115 -4.64 13.10 -1.54
CA SER A 115 -4.67 14.31 -0.71
C SER A 115 -5.58 15.42 -1.25
N ARG A 116 -5.88 15.41 -2.57
CA ARG A 116 -6.77 16.39 -3.20
C ARG A 116 -8.23 16.24 -2.75
N HIS A 117 -8.61 15.03 -2.34
CA HIS A 117 -9.99 14.69 -1.99
C HIS A 117 -10.16 14.36 -0.52
N GLY A 118 -9.05 14.05 0.18
CA GLY A 118 -9.10 13.54 1.55
C GLY A 118 -9.72 12.14 1.63
N ILE A 119 -10.14 11.79 2.82
CA ILE A 119 -10.82 10.49 3.08
C ILE A 119 -12.22 10.54 2.47
N LEU A 120 -12.52 9.61 1.59
CA LEU A 120 -13.82 9.47 0.93
C LEU A 120 -14.55 8.21 1.45
N PRO A 121 -15.87 8.03 1.22
CA PRO A 121 -16.66 6.94 1.80
C PRO A 121 -16.07 5.54 1.61
N ASN A 122 -15.43 5.27 0.47
CA ASN A 122 -14.75 3.97 0.25
C ASN A 122 -13.47 3.83 1.08
N ASP A 123 -12.80 4.94 1.41
CA ASP A 123 -11.63 4.93 2.30
C ASP A 123 -12.11 4.71 3.75
N GLU A 124 -13.21 5.34 4.15
CA GLU A 124 -13.84 5.14 5.47
C GLU A 124 -14.25 3.67 5.68
N GLN A 125 -14.90 3.04 4.70
CA GLN A 125 -15.25 1.62 4.77
C GLN A 125 -14.01 0.71 4.95
N MET A 126 -12.89 1.05 4.30
CA MET A 126 -11.65 0.29 4.46
C MET A 126 -11.04 0.54 5.86
N ILE A 127 -11.07 1.77 6.36
CA ILE A 127 -10.63 2.12 7.70
C ILE A 127 -11.46 1.36 8.74
N GLU A 128 -12.79 1.41 8.65
CA GLU A 128 -13.70 0.69 9.53
C GLU A 128 -13.41 -0.83 9.54
N PHE A 129 -13.13 -1.41 8.36
CA PHE A 129 -12.76 -2.81 8.25
C PHE A 129 -11.44 -3.10 8.98
N LEU A 130 -10.40 -2.28 8.77
CA LEU A 130 -9.09 -2.48 9.39
C LEU A 130 -9.18 -2.32 10.92
N ASP A 131 -9.91 -1.31 11.38
CA ASP A 131 -10.14 -1.05 12.81
C ASP A 131 -10.95 -2.17 13.48
N HIS A 132 -12.02 -2.64 12.81
CA HIS A 132 -12.86 -3.73 13.32
C HIS A 132 -12.06 -5.02 13.59
N TYR A 133 -11.13 -5.35 12.68
CA TYR A 133 -10.27 -6.53 12.82
C TYR A 133 -8.94 -6.26 13.53
N GLN A 134 -8.75 -5.05 14.07
CA GLN A 134 -7.53 -4.62 14.76
C GLN A 134 -6.26 -4.83 13.90
N ILE A 135 -6.39 -4.61 12.59
CA ILE A 135 -5.30 -4.75 11.64
C ILE A 135 -4.54 -3.43 11.59
N ARG A 136 -3.23 -3.49 11.83
CA ARG A 136 -2.36 -2.30 11.77
C ARG A 136 -2.31 -1.73 10.36
N TYR A 137 -2.45 -0.42 10.24
CA TYR A 137 -2.28 0.32 9.00
C TYR A 137 -1.72 1.71 9.26
N THR A 138 -1.09 2.26 8.23
CA THR A 138 -0.51 3.60 8.23
C THR A 138 -1.10 4.39 7.06
N PRO A 139 -1.85 5.48 7.31
CA PRO A 139 -2.38 6.32 6.25
C PRO A 139 -1.26 7.07 5.52
N VAL A 140 -1.31 7.07 4.19
CA VAL A 140 -0.36 7.75 3.32
C VAL A 140 -1.11 8.63 2.32
N PHE A 141 -1.05 9.94 2.52
CA PHE A 141 -1.64 10.93 1.64
C PHE A 141 -0.73 11.18 0.44
N THR A 142 -1.21 10.80 -0.74
CA THR A 142 -0.47 10.90 -2.01
C THR A 142 -0.79 12.20 -2.74
N LYS A 143 0.02 12.52 -3.78
CA LYS A 143 -0.19 13.67 -4.68
C LYS A 143 -0.17 15.02 -3.98
N THR A 144 0.66 15.17 -2.95
CA THR A 144 0.82 16.44 -2.22
C THR A 144 1.28 17.60 -3.12
N ASP A 145 1.95 17.29 -4.24
CA ASP A 145 2.31 18.26 -5.27
C ASP A 145 1.12 18.95 -5.95
N LYS A 146 -0.08 18.49 -5.74
CA LYS A 146 -1.33 19.07 -6.25
C LYS A 146 -2.03 20.00 -5.25
N LEU A 147 -1.50 20.12 -4.05
CA LEU A 147 -2.02 21.00 -3.00
C LEU A 147 -1.20 22.30 -2.94
N THR A 148 -1.83 23.38 -2.57
CA THR A 148 -1.16 24.60 -2.13
C THR A 148 -0.50 24.36 -0.76
N LYS A 149 0.44 25.23 -0.38
CA LYS A 149 1.10 25.14 0.94
C LYS A 149 0.09 25.23 2.09
N THR A 150 -0.94 26.05 1.95
CA THR A 150 -2.00 26.20 2.97
C THR A 150 -2.83 24.93 3.08
N GLU A 151 -3.30 24.37 1.96
CA GLU A 151 -4.07 23.12 1.95
C GLU A 151 -3.26 21.96 2.54
N LEU A 152 -1.99 21.84 2.19
CA LEU A 152 -1.10 20.82 2.73
C LEU A 152 -0.92 20.98 4.25
N SER A 153 -0.76 22.21 4.74
CA SER A 153 -0.65 22.48 6.18
C SER A 153 -1.91 22.05 6.93
N VAL A 154 -3.09 22.42 6.41
CA VAL A 154 -4.39 22.01 6.98
C VAL A 154 -4.57 20.50 6.94
N ALA A 155 -4.21 19.85 5.83
CA ALA A 155 -4.30 18.39 5.71
C ALA A 155 -3.40 17.67 6.73
N LYS A 156 -2.16 18.13 6.91
CA LYS A 156 -1.22 17.59 7.92
C LYS A 156 -1.74 17.77 9.35
N GLN A 157 -2.33 18.93 9.66
CA GLN A 157 -2.89 19.19 10.98
C GLN A 157 -4.09 18.28 11.31
N LYS A 158 -4.95 18.02 10.33
CA LYS A 158 -6.13 17.15 10.49
C LYS A 158 -5.80 15.66 10.58
N ASN A 159 -4.70 15.24 9.96
CA ASN A 159 -4.34 13.82 9.83
C ASN A 159 -2.97 13.55 10.47
N GLN A 160 -2.84 13.87 11.74
CA GLN A 160 -1.62 13.64 12.50
C GLN A 160 -1.27 12.14 12.54
N GLY A 161 0.01 11.82 12.47
CA GLY A 161 0.49 10.44 12.40
C GLY A 161 0.46 9.81 11.01
N SER A 162 -0.04 10.54 10.00
CA SER A 162 -0.05 10.09 8.60
C SER A 162 1.18 10.57 7.84
N PHE A 163 1.55 9.87 6.78
CA PHE A 163 2.57 10.33 5.83
C PHE A 163 1.95 11.15 4.69
N PHE A 164 2.71 12.13 4.22
CA PHE A 164 2.33 12.99 3.10
C PHE A 164 3.42 12.91 2.04
N VAL A 165 3.06 12.42 0.84
CA VAL A 165 4.04 12.05 -0.19
C VAL A 165 3.66 12.57 -1.57
N SER A 166 4.67 12.88 -2.37
CA SER A 166 4.55 13.13 -3.79
C SER A 166 5.49 12.23 -4.59
N ALA A 167 4.94 11.35 -5.41
CA ALA A 167 5.74 10.53 -6.31
C ALA A 167 6.39 11.36 -7.46
N VAL A 168 5.95 12.60 -7.66
CA VAL A 168 6.47 13.51 -8.69
C VAL A 168 7.71 14.24 -8.18
N SER A 169 7.64 14.82 -6.97
CA SER A 169 8.75 15.58 -6.37
C SER A 169 9.71 14.73 -5.53
N GLY A 170 9.30 13.54 -5.12
CA GLY A 170 10.04 12.70 -4.17
C GLY A 170 9.81 13.06 -2.70
N GLU A 171 8.96 14.06 -2.42
CA GLU A 171 8.64 14.46 -1.04
C GLU A 171 8.08 13.30 -0.24
N GLY A 172 8.52 13.15 1.01
CA GLY A 172 8.07 12.12 1.95
C GLY A 172 8.67 10.73 1.73
N LYS A 173 9.50 10.53 0.70
CA LYS A 173 10.14 9.24 0.41
C LYS A 173 10.98 8.74 1.57
N ASP A 174 11.93 9.54 2.02
CA ASP A 174 12.89 9.14 3.05
C ASP A 174 12.18 8.86 4.38
N GLN A 175 11.22 9.68 4.75
CA GLN A 175 10.40 9.49 5.96
C GLN A 175 9.65 8.16 5.94
N LEU A 176 9.06 7.79 4.80
CA LEU A 176 8.34 6.52 4.67
C LEU A 176 9.29 5.31 4.68
N LEU A 177 10.48 5.44 4.06
CA LEU A 177 11.51 4.39 4.09
C LEU A 177 12.13 4.24 5.49
N ASP A 178 12.32 5.32 6.24
CA ASP A 178 12.80 5.26 7.63
C ASP A 178 11.77 4.59 8.55
N TYR A 179 10.48 4.84 8.31
CA TYR A 179 9.41 4.13 9.01
C TYR A 179 9.43 2.62 8.71
N VAL A 180 9.64 2.22 7.45
CA VAL A 180 9.80 0.80 7.08
C VAL A 180 10.97 0.18 7.84
N GLU A 181 12.14 0.84 7.86
CA GLU A 181 13.32 0.37 8.57
C GLU A 181 13.08 0.21 10.09
N GLN A 182 12.44 1.20 10.71
CA GLN A 182 12.09 1.13 12.13
C GLN A 182 11.14 -0.03 12.42
N THR A 183 10.17 -0.28 11.55
CA THR A 183 9.21 -1.38 11.70
C THR A 183 9.89 -2.74 11.57
N LEU A 184 10.83 -2.90 10.64
CA LEU A 184 11.64 -4.12 10.49
C LEU A 184 12.47 -4.38 11.75
N ASN A 185 13.20 -3.37 12.22
CA ASN A 185 14.06 -3.49 13.42
C ASN A 185 13.25 -3.75 14.71
N ALA A 186 11.98 -3.35 14.77
CA ALA A 186 11.10 -3.62 15.91
C ALA A 186 10.57 -5.07 15.89
N GLY A 187 10.43 -5.67 14.72
CA GLY A 187 10.07 -7.08 14.54
C GLY A 187 11.18 -8.02 15.02
N ASP A 188 12.42 -7.74 14.67
CA ASP A 188 13.60 -8.55 15.04
C ASP A 188 13.87 -8.62 16.55
N LYS A 189 13.31 -7.72 17.35
CA LYS A 189 13.47 -7.71 18.81
C LYS A 189 12.44 -8.54 19.59
N LYS A 190 11.49 -9.16 18.89
CA LYS A 190 10.40 -9.95 19.52
C LYS A 190 10.59 -11.47 19.38
N GLU A 191 11.67 -11.91 18.75
CA GLU A 191 12.18 -13.29 18.78
C GLU A 191 13.27 -13.44 19.87
#